data_b49a079dc766fd2429157354748318c6
#
_entry.id   b49a079dc766fd2429157354748318c6
#
_cell.length_a   1.000
_cell.length_b   1.000
_cell.length_c   1.000
_cell.angle_alpha   90.00
_cell.angle_beta   90.00
_cell.angle_gamma   90.00
#
_symmetry.space_group_name_H-M   'P 1'
#
loop_
_entity.id
_entity.type
_entity.pdbx_description
1 polymer ?
#
loop_
_entity_poly.entity_id
_entity_poly.type
_entity_poly.pdbx_seq_one_letter_code
_entity_poly.pdbx_strand_id
1 'polypeptide(L)'
;MQNKVLVVGASGLVGTAAAISFAAAGWQVVAASRRRPELLEDANIEFVPMDLQDQEACAAACRKLKGVTHVVYTAVYELPGLVAGWSDPNQIRINGQMLENLLVSLTQSNQLHHVTLLQGTKAYGAMVGPMRVPARESQPRVEHPNFYWVQEDFLRDHAKRQDYTITILRPQMIVGPNHGVVMNLPPVVGVYAALRQAEGLPLSFPGGVDRAMEAVDARLVGDACLWAATNESAAGETYNLTNGEVFSWRDMWPAISQTLDVPLGEDEPLSVAEYVMQREDLWRGIVARHDLAPNTLEQIVGESHHYADLCFALGAKDAPPPIFVSTVKIHQAGFNQTYNSEESFCC
;
A
#
# COMPACT_ATOMS: atom_id res chain seq x y z
N MET A 1 17.60 11.87 23.44
CA MET A 1 16.79 10.62 23.56
C MET A 1 16.75 10.01 22.17
N GLN A 2 16.81 8.69 22.04
CA GLN A 2 16.71 8.02 20.75
C GLN A 2 15.25 8.11 20.28
N ASN A 3 15.01 8.48 19.03
CA ASN A 3 13.65 8.56 18.45
C ASN A 3 13.02 7.16 18.39
N LYS A 4 11.75 7.07 18.80
CA LYS A 4 10.98 5.82 18.75
C LYS A 4 9.76 6.02 17.86
N VAL A 5 9.62 5.15 16.84
CA VAL A 5 8.50 5.17 15.91
C VAL A 5 7.55 3.99 16.17
N LEU A 6 6.26 4.26 16.13
CA LEU A 6 5.20 3.27 16.07
C LEU A 6 4.69 3.17 14.63
N VAL A 7 4.92 2.04 13.99
CA VAL A 7 4.40 1.75 12.65
C VAL A 7 3.12 0.93 12.79
N VAL A 8 2.00 1.51 12.41
CA VAL A 8 0.65 0.92 12.55
C VAL A 8 0.14 0.41 11.22
N GLY A 9 -0.30 -0.83 11.18
CA GLY A 9 -0.54 -1.57 9.93
C GLY A 9 0.73 -2.25 9.43
N ALA A 10 1.63 -2.61 10.33
CA ALA A 10 2.97 -3.13 10.03
C ALA A 10 2.99 -4.45 9.24
N SER A 11 1.89 -5.21 9.21
CA SER A 11 1.77 -6.42 8.37
C SER A 11 1.36 -6.11 6.92
N GLY A 12 1.03 -4.86 6.62
CA GLY A 12 0.72 -4.41 5.27
C GLY A 12 1.98 -4.02 4.49
N LEU A 13 1.82 -3.82 3.19
CA LEU A 13 2.90 -3.52 2.24
C LEU A 13 3.76 -2.32 2.68
N VAL A 14 3.13 -1.17 2.88
CA VAL A 14 3.84 0.06 3.31
C VAL A 14 4.32 -0.02 4.75
N GLY A 15 3.52 -0.63 5.65
CA GLY A 15 3.89 -0.74 7.06
C GLY A 15 5.16 -1.56 7.26
N THR A 16 5.30 -2.68 6.55
CA THR A 16 6.53 -3.49 6.55
C THR A 16 7.72 -2.68 6.04
N ALA A 17 7.60 -2.03 4.88
CA ALA A 17 8.66 -1.23 4.28
C ALA A 17 9.09 -0.06 5.20
N ALA A 18 8.13 0.66 5.78
CA ALA A 18 8.42 1.73 6.73
C ALA A 18 9.16 1.20 7.97
N ALA A 19 8.71 0.08 8.55
CA ALA A 19 9.40 -0.51 9.71
C ALA A 19 10.86 -0.85 9.39
N ILE A 20 11.14 -1.39 8.20
CA ILE A 20 12.50 -1.70 7.73
C ILE A 20 13.31 -0.41 7.56
N SER A 21 12.78 0.61 6.86
CA SER A 21 13.50 1.88 6.63
C SER A 21 13.88 2.58 7.95
N PHE A 22 12.96 2.65 8.91
CA PHE A 22 13.26 3.24 10.22
C PHE A 22 14.28 2.41 11.01
N ALA A 23 14.19 1.08 10.99
CA ALA A 23 15.15 0.20 11.67
C ALA A 23 16.56 0.33 11.07
N ALA A 24 16.67 0.37 9.73
CA ALA A 24 17.93 0.59 9.03
C ALA A 24 18.57 1.95 9.36
N ALA A 25 17.74 2.97 9.63
CA ALA A 25 18.19 4.29 10.08
C ALA A 25 18.52 4.35 11.59
N GLY A 26 18.48 3.23 12.32
CA GLY A 26 18.86 3.14 13.72
C GLY A 26 17.82 3.63 14.72
N TRP A 27 16.55 3.76 14.30
CA TRP A 27 15.44 4.10 15.20
C TRP A 27 15.02 2.92 16.06
N GLN A 28 14.43 3.20 17.21
CA GLN A 28 13.64 2.20 17.92
C GLN A 28 12.29 2.06 17.19
N VAL A 29 12.02 0.86 16.71
CA VAL A 29 10.79 0.59 15.93
C VAL A 29 9.86 -0.34 16.71
N VAL A 30 8.59 0.06 16.81
CA VAL A 30 7.49 -0.78 17.26
C VAL A 30 6.58 -1.03 16.08
N ALA A 31 6.46 -2.28 15.66
CA ALA A 31 5.53 -2.73 14.65
C ALA A 31 4.20 -3.13 15.29
N ALA A 32 3.09 -2.49 14.88
CA ALA A 32 1.76 -2.79 15.41
C ALA A 32 0.81 -3.25 14.31
N SER A 33 0.24 -4.43 14.48
CA SER A 33 -0.79 -5.02 13.62
C SER A 33 -1.50 -6.17 14.33
N ARG A 34 -2.57 -6.70 13.75
CA ARG A 34 -3.30 -7.85 14.33
C ARG A 34 -2.47 -9.13 14.33
N ARG A 35 -1.62 -9.32 13.31
CA ARG A 35 -0.72 -10.48 13.16
C ARG A 35 0.72 -9.99 13.02
N ARG A 36 1.68 -10.76 13.56
CA ARG A 36 3.11 -10.45 13.38
C ARG A 36 3.46 -10.54 11.89
N PRO A 37 4.14 -9.51 11.34
CA PRO A 37 4.57 -9.54 9.94
C PRO A 37 5.69 -10.57 9.74
N GLU A 38 5.53 -11.48 8.78
CA GLU A 38 6.55 -12.50 8.48
C GLU A 38 7.88 -11.88 8.06
N LEU A 39 7.85 -10.85 7.21
CA LEU A 39 9.05 -10.16 6.74
C LEU A 39 9.81 -9.38 7.84
N LEU A 40 9.27 -9.29 9.05
CA LEU A 40 9.91 -8.65 10.20
C LEU A 40 10.32 -9.65 11.29
N GLU A 41 10.19 -10.95 11.08
CA GLU A 41 10.48 -11.96 12.11
C GLU A 41 11.94 -11.95 12.54
N ASP A 42 12.88 -11.80 11.61
CA ASP A 42 14.32 -11.75 11.86
C ASP A 42 14.84 -10.35 12.20
N ALA A 43 14.00 -9.33 12.10
CA ALA A 43 14.37 -7.96 12.42
C ALA A 43 14.31 -7.71 13.93
N ASN A 44 15.28 -6.95 14.46
CA ASN A 44 15.26 -6.51 15.84
C ASN A 44 14.24 -5.36 16.06
N ILE A 45 12.94 -5.68 15.76
CA ILE A 45 11.81 -4.78 15.83
C ILE A 45 10.84 -5.30 16.90
N GLU A 46 10.47 -4.42 17.84
CA GLU A 46 9.45 -4.73 18.84
C GLU A 46 8.09 -4.93 18.17
N PHE A 47 7.40 -6.04 18.43
CA PHE A 47 6.05 -6.29 17.90
C PHE A 47 5.00 -6.17 18.99
N VAL A 48 3.93 -5.43 18.70
CA VAL A 48 2.76 -5.27 19.57
C VAL A 48 1.49 -5.67 18.83
N PRO A 49 0.81 -6.74 19.23
CA PRO A 49 -0.49 -7.08 18.67
C PRO A 49 -1.50 -5.98 19.00
N MET A 50 -2.19 -5.46 17.97
CA MET A 50 -3.09 -4.33 18.12
C MET A 50 -4.27 -4.47 17.15
N ASP A 51 -5.50 -4.50 17.69
CA ASP A 51 -6.72 -4.34 16.91
C ASP A 51 -7.26 -2.92 17.10
N LEU A 52 -7.24 -2.15 16.02
CA LEU A 52 -7.70 -0.76 16.03
C LEU A 52 -9.22 -0.64 16.06
N GLN A 53 -9.96 -1.69 15.71
CA GLN A 53 -11.41 -1.70 15.75
C GLN A 53 -11.94 -1.95 17.17
N ASP A 54 -11.16 -2.61 18.02
CA ASP A 54 -11.44 -2.77 19.42
C ASP A 54 -10.79 -1.62 20.23
N GLN A 55 -11.61 -0.65 20.63
CA GLN A 55 -11.15 0.54 21.35
C GLN A 55 -10.46 0.20 22.68
N GLU A 56 -10.98 -0.77 23.42
CA GLU A 56 -10.42 -1.13 24.74
C GLU A 56 -9.10 -1.88 24.58
N ALA A 57 -9.02 -2.82 23.63
CA ALA A 57 -7.77 -3.54 23.32
C ALA A 57 -6.70 -2.58 22.77
N CYS A 58 -7.07 -1.66 21.89
CA CYS A 58 -6.18 -0.62 21.38
C CYS A 58 -5.64 0.26 22.51
N ALA A 59 -6.50 0.76 23.39
CA ALA A 59 -6.11 1.56 24.54
C ALA A 59 -5.21 0.78 25.51
N ALA A 60 -5.48 -0.50 25.74
CA ALA A 60 -4.66 -1.37 26.58
C ALA A 60 -3.24 -1.58 25.99
N ALA A 61 -3.14 -1.73 24.67
CA ALA A 61 -1.86 -1.81 23.97
C ALA A 61 -1.09 -0.46 24.07
N CYS A 62 -1.76 0.66 23.79
CA CYS A 62 -1.16 2.00 23.86
C CYS A 62 -0.62 2.33 25.26
N ARG A 63 -1.30 1.92 26.33
CA ARG A 63 -0.82 2.14 27.71
C ARG A 63 0.55 1.48 28.00
N LYS A 64 0.88 0.40 27.30
CA LYS A 64 2.17 -0.31 27.43
C LYS A 64 3.29 0.37 26.64
N LEU A 65 2.95 1.13 25.62
CA LEU A 65 3.89 1.85 24.77
C LEU A 65 4.39 3.11 25.50
N LYS A 66 5.71 3.23 25.65
CA LYS A 66 6.34 4.39 26.28
C LYS A 66 7.44 4.97 25.38
N GLY A 67 7.54 6.28 25.40
CA GLY A 67 8.56 7.01 24.66
C GLY A 67 8.35 7.02 23.13
N VAL A 68 7.15 6.70 22.65
CA VAL A 68 6.81 6.86 21.24
C VAL A 68 6.78 8.34 20.92
N THR A 69 7.58 8.74 19.95
CA THR A 69 7.69 10.14 19.49
C THR A 69 7.12 10.33 18.08
N HIS A 70 7.06 9.26 17.28
CA HIS A 70 6.60 9.31 15.90
C HIS A 70 5.62 8.17 15.59
N VAL A 71 4.69 8.43 14.71
CA VAL A 71 3.72 7.43 14.22
C VAL A 71 3.73 7.42 12.70
N VAL A 72 3.79 6.23 12.11
CA VAL A 72 3.47 6.01 10.69
C VAL A 72 2.18 5.19 10.65
N TYR A 73 1.11 5.81 10.14
CA TYR A 73 -0.21 5.19 10.08
C TYR A 73 -0.52 4.69 8.67
N THR A 74 -0.48 3.38 8.49
CA THR A 74 -0.74 2.68 7.22
C THR A 74 -1.90 1.70 7.29
N ALA A 75 -2.55 1.60 8.45
CA ALA A 75 -3.65 0.65 8.63
C ALA A 75 -4.89 1.07 7.85
N VAL A 76 -5.50 0.10 7.20
CA VAL A 76 -6.77 0.26 6.50
C VAL A 76 -7.69 -0.94 6.78
N TYR A 77 -8.98 -0.67 6.89
CA TYR A 77 -10.05 -1.67 6.86
C TYR A 77 -10.69 -1.64 5.49
N GLU A 78 -10.66 -2.76 4.80
CA GLU A 78 -11.31 -2.95 3.50
C GLU A 78 -12.39 -4.03 3.59
N LEU A 79 -13.51 -3.79 2.92
CA LEU A 79 -14.56 -4.80 2.76
C LEU A 79 -14.18 -5.82 1.67
N PRO A 80 -14.66 -7.07 1.76
CA PRO A 80 -14.50 -8.04 0.69
C PRO A 80 -14.98 -7.50 -0.67
N GLY A 81 -14.28 -7.85 -1.74
CA GLY A 81 -14.54 -7.35 -3.09
C GLY A 81 -14.00 -5.94 -3.37
N LEU A 82 -13.29 -5.37 -2.40
CA LEU A 82 -12.45 -4.18 -2.46
C LEU A 82 -13.15 -2.92 -3.02
N VAL A 83 -13.37 -2.84 -4.34
CA VAL A 83 -13.83 -1.62 -5.04
C VAL A 83 -15.20 -1.14 -4.53
N ALA A 84 -16.13 -2.04 -4.30
CA ALA A 84 -17.47 -1.71 -3.81
C ALA A 84 -17.47 -1.09 -2.40
N GLY A 85 -16.47 -1.44 -1.58
CA GLY A 85 -16.31 -0.92 -0.22
C GLY A 85 -15.83 0.53 -0.14
N TRP A 86 -15.19 1.06 -1.17
CA TRP A 86 -14.52 2.36 -1.08
C TRP A 86 -15.44 3.56 -0.83
N SER A 87 -16.71 3.45 -1.18
CA SER A 87 -17.73 4.45 -0.87
C SER A 87 -18.73 4.01 0.22
N ASP A 88 -18.52 2.85 0.83
CA ASP A 88 -19.40 2.32 1.88
C ASP A 88 -19.31 3.15 3.16
N PRO A 89 -20.43 3.67 3.67
CA PRO A 89 -20.43 4.53 4.86
C PRO A 89 -19.87 3.85 6.11
N ASN A 90 -20.06 2.53 6.25
CA ASN A 90 -19.56 1.78 7.40
C ASN A 90 -18.03 1.60 7.31
N GLN A 91 -17.50 1.29 6.12
CA GLN A 91 -16.05 1.25 5.89
C GLN A 91 -15.39 2.61 6.18
N ILE A 92 -16.02 3.70 5.74
CA ILE A 92 -15.55 5.07 6.00
C ILE A 92 -15.52 5.35 7.51
N ARG A 93 -16.61 5.05 8.22
CA ARG A 93 -16.72 5.23 9.65
C ARG A 93 -15.68 4.41 10.43
N ILE A 94 -15.50 3.13 10.09
CA ILE A 94 -14.54 2.23 10.75
C ILE A 94 -13.11 2.77 10.58
N ASN A 95 -12.71 3.15 9.37
CA ASN A 95 -11.36 3.68 9.13
C ASN A 95 -11.10 4.99 9.89
N GLY A 96 -12.09 5.86 10.01
CA GLY A 96 -12.01 7.05 10.86
C GLY A 96 -11.82 6.69 12.34
N GLN A 97 -12.65 5.79 12.86
CA GLN A 97 -12.62 5.35 14.25
C GLN A 97 -11.30 4.65 14.62
N MET A 98 -10.72 3.86 13.71
CA MET A 98 -9.44 3.19 13.92
C MET A 98 -8.30 4.19 14.20
N LEU A 99 -8.22 5.29 13.44
CA LEU A 99 -7.21 6.33 13.66
C LEU A 99 -7.47 7.08 14.98
N GLU A 100 -8.73 7.40 15.28
CA GLU A 100 -9.13 8.05 16.52
C GLU A 100 -8.78 7.19 17.74
N ASN A 101 -9.17 5.90 17.77
CA ASN A 101 -8.86 4.95 18.83
C ASN A 101 -7.37 4.92 19.15
N LEU A 102 -6.52 4.91 18.11
CA LEU A 102 -5.07 4.92 18.28
C LEU A 102 -4.59 6.22 18.91
N LEU A 103 -4.82 7.35 18.25
CA LEU A 103 -4.17 8.62 18.61
C LEU A 103 -4.67 9.17 19.94
N VAL A 104 -5.96 9.06 20.22
CA VAL A 104 -6.54 9.46 21.52
C VAL A 104 -5.94 8.65 22.66
N SER A 105 -5.74 7.34 22.46
CA SER A 105 -5.15 6.47 23.50
C SER A 105 -3.65 6.67 23.65
N LEU A 106 -2.93 6.83 22.54
CA LEU A 106 -1.47 6.93 22.54
C LEU A 106 -0.98 8.23 23.18
N THR A 107 -1.64 9.36 22.91
CA THR A 107 -1.26 10.68 23.43
C THR A 107 -1.54 10.87 24.92
N GLN A 108 -2.31 9.96 25.57
CA GLN A 108 -2.45 9.96 27.02
C GLN A 108 -1.15 9.67 27.78
N SER A 109 -0.20 8.98 27.15
CA SER A 109 1.03 8.53 27.82
C SER A 109 2.30 8.77 27.01
N ASN A 110 2.20 9.39 25.83
CA ASN A 110 3.32 9.71 24.96
C ASN A 110 3.17 11.12 24.41
N GLN A 111 4.27 11.84 24.29
CA GLN A 111 4.32 13.11 23.59
C GLN A 111 4.82 12.86 22.17
N LEU A 112 3.92 12.99 21.21
CA LEU A 112 4.26 12.84 19.80
C LEU A 112 4.97 14.10 19.28
N HIS A 113 5.89 13.91 18.35
CA HIS A 113 6.52 14.98 17.58
C HIS A 113 5.97 15.01 16.15
N HIS A 114 5.68 13.84 15.57
CA HIS A 114 5.23 13.75 14.19
C HIS A 114 4.33 12.53 13.94
N VAL A 115 3.35 12.71 13.04
CA VAL A 115 2.51 11.63 12.53
C VAL A 115 2.48 11.69 11.00
N THR A 116 2.87 10.59 10.36
CA THR A 116 2.70 10.40 8.90
C THR A 116 1.45 9.58 8.63
N LEU A 117 0.54 10.11 7.81
CA LEU A 117 -0.69 9.45 7.37
C LEU A 117 -0.60 9.09 5.89
N LEU A 118 -0.97 7.85 5.51
CA LEU A 118 -1.04 7.41 4.13
C LEU A 118 -2.45 7.63 3.57
N GLN A 119 -2.50 8.19 2.38
CA GLN A 119 -3.68 8.31 1.52
C GLN A 119 -3.34 7.72 0.13
N GLY A 120 -3.97 8.17 -0.93
CA GLY A 120 -3.68 7.79 -2.31
C GLY A 120 -4.50 8.62 -3.30
N THR A 121 -4.51 8.21 -4.57
CA THR A 121 -5.15 8.95 -5.67
C THR A 121 -6.68 9.06 -5.57
N LYS A 122 -7.32 8.25 -4.72
CA LYS A 122 -8.74 8.46 -4.35
C LYS A 122 -9.00 9.86 -3.79
N ALA A 123 -7.99 10.51 -3.19
CA ALA A 123 -8.09 11.91 -2.75
C ALA A 123 -8.33 12.91 -3.89
N TYR A 124 -8.02 12.54 -5.13
CA TYR A 124 -8.23 13.36 -6.33
C TYR A 124 -9.49 12.96 -7.11
N GLY A 125 -10.30 12.08 -6.56
CA GLY A 125 -11.53 11.64 -7.21
C GLY A 125 -11.33 10.61 -8.33
N ALA A 126 -10.21 9.89 -8.37
CA ALA A 126 -9.89 8.90 -9.40
C ALA A 126 -10.99 7.84 -9.62
N MET A 127 -11.84 7.61 -8.60
CA MET A 127 -12.92 6.62 -8.64
C MET A 127 -14.30 7.22 -8.93
N VAL A 128 -14.42 8.54 -8.99
CA VAL A 128 -15.71 9.24 -9.24
C VAL A 128 -15.77 9.89 -10.61
N GLY A 129 -14.66 10.03 -11.30
CA GLY A 129 -14.60 10.60 -12.64
C GLY A 129 -13.19 10.92 -13.09
N PRO A 130 -13.03 11.49 -14.29
CA PRO A 130 -11.74 11.92 -14.79
C PRO A 130 -11.13 12.96 -13.87
N MET A 131 -9.91 12.72 -13.40
CA MET A 131 -9.16 13.67 -12.59
C MET A 131 -8.27 14.57 -13.46
N ARG A 132 -7.86 15.71 -12.92
CA ARG A 132 -6.85 16.55 -13.56
C ARG A 132 -5.52 15.79 -13.66
N VAL A 133 -4.85 15.88 -14.80
CA VAL A 133 -3.54 15.25 -15.05
C VAL A 133 -2.48 16.32 -15.32
N PRO A 134 -1.34 16.28 -14.59
CA PRO A 134 -1.13 15.54 -13.36
C PRO A 134 -1.91 16.15 -12.19
N ALA A 135 -2.36 15.31 -11.26
CA ALA A 135 -2.95 15.80 -10.02
C ALA A 135 -1.88 16.43 -9.12
N ARG A 136 -2.26 17.50 -8.42
CA ARG A 136 -1.36 18.26 -7.55
C ARG A 136 -1.95 18.41 -6.17
N GLU A 137 -1.13 18.43 -5.15
CA GLU A 137 -1.51 18.54 -3.74
C GLU A 137 -2.25 19.85 -3.42
N SER A 138 -2.02 20.89 -4.22
CA SER A 138 -2.70 22.20 -4.11
C SER A 138 -4.14 22.21 -4.64
N GLN A 139 -4.61 21.12 -5.25
CA GLN A 139 -6.00 21.02 -5.70
C GLN A 139 -6.96 20.97 -4.51
N PRO A 140 -8.15 21.60 -4.64
CA PRO A 140 -9.19 21.45 -3.63
C PRO A 140 -9.60 19.97 -3.51
N ARG A 141 -10.10 19.60 -2.35
CA ARG A 141 -10.70 18.27 -2.14
C ARG A 141 -11.84 18.05 -3.10
N VAL A 142 -11.90 16.85 -3.69
CA VAL A 142 -13.05 16.40 -4.46
C VAL A 142 -14.10 15.90 -3.47
N GLU A 143 -15.29 16.49 -3.51
CA GLU A 143 -16.39 16.11 -2.62
C GLU A 143 -16.96 14.74 -3.06
N HIS A 144 -16.64 13.71 -2.31
CA HIS A 144 -17.21 12.37 -2.42
C HIS A 144 -17.01 11.60 -1.12
N PRO A 145 -17.81 10.57 -0.84
CA PRO A 145 -17.61 9.70 0.31
C PRO A 145 -16.21 9.08 0.28
N ASN A 146 -15.37 9.40 1.29
CA ASN A 146 -13.99 8.93 1.35
C ASN A 146 -13.47 9.00 2.79
N PHE A 147 -12.96 7.89 3.32
CA PHE A 147 -12.42 7.85 4.67
C PHE A 147 -11.16 8.72 4.84
N TYR A 148 -10.43 9.04 3.76
CA TYR A 148 -9.28 9.93 3.82
C TYR A 148 -9.65 11.30 4.41
N TRP A 149 -10.84 11.83 4.07
CA TRP A 149 -11.29 13.11 4.60
C TRP A 149 -11.59 13.04 6.09
N VAL A 150 -12.23 11.97 6.55
CA VAL A 150 -12.53 11.74 7.97
C VAL A 150 -11.24 11.63 8.78
N GLN A 151 -10.27 10.86 8.28
CA GLN A 151 -8.98 10.70 8.94
C GLN A 151 -8.16 11.99 8.94
N GLU A 152 -8.09 12.70 7.81
CA GLU A 152 -7.31 13.94 7.69
C GLU A 152 -7.88 15.05 8.57
N ASP A 153 -9.20 15.23 8.61
CA ASP A 153 -9.85 16.27 9.41
C ASP A 153 -9.62 16.01 10.90
N PHE A 154 -9.83 14.76 11.33
CA PHE A 154 -9.51 14.36 12.70
C PHE A 154 -8.03 14.57 13.04
N LEU A 155 -7.12 14.11 12.18
CA LEU A 155 -5.67 14.20 12.42
C LEU A 155 -5.20 15.65 12.54
N ARG A 156 -5.63 16.53 11.63
CA ARG A 156 -5.26 17.95 11.65
C ARG A 156 -5.74 18.66 12.91
N ASP A 157 -6.96 18.36 13.35
CA ASP A 157 -7.53 18.94 14.57
C ASP A 157 -6.86 18.38 15.84
N HIS A 158 -6.62 17.08 15.88
CA HIS A 158 -5.95 16.41 16.99
C HIS A 158 -4.49 16.88 17.11
N ALA A 159 -3.76 17.04 16.00
CA ALA A 159 -2.38 17.52 15.99
C ALA A 159 -2.25 18.95 16.57
N LYS A 160 -3.18 19.84 16.23
CA LYS A 160 -3.23 21.20 16.80
C LYS A 160 -3.43 21.19 18.31
N ARG A 161 -4.27 20.29 18.83
CA ARG A 161 -4.57 20.22 20.27
C ARG A 161 -3.42 19.57 21.06
N GLN A 162 -2.66 18.68 20.44
CA GLN A 162 -1.60 17.89 21.09
C GLN A 162 -0.18 18.38 20.76
N ASP A 163 -0.06 19.45 19.95
CA ASP A 163 1.19 20.12 19.56
C ASP A 163 2.22 19.18 18.92
N TYR A 164 1.82 18.49 17.83
CA TYR A 164 2.73 17.70 16.97
C TYR A 164 2.51 18.02 15.48
N THR A 165 3.51 17.75 14.66
CA THR A 165 3.46 17.94 13.22
C THR A 165 2.86 16.73 12.50
N ILE A 166 2.37 16.94 11.28
CA ILE A 166 1.83 15.86 10.44
C ILE A 166 2.40 15.95 9.02
N THR A 167 2.48 14.81 8.35
CA THR A 167 2.66 14.73 6.89
C THR A 167 1.65 13.75 6.31
N ILE A 168 1.09 14.09 5.16
CA ILE A 168 0.21 13.20 4.39
C ILE A 168 0.94 12.77 3.13
N LEU A 169 1.12 11.47 2.94
CA LEU A 169 1.70 10.91 1.73
C LEU A 169 0.60 10.27 0.86
N ARG A 170 0.60 10.59 -0.43
CA ARG A 170 -0.33 10.08 -1.44
C ARG A 170 0.40 9.28 -2.50
N PRO A 171 0.83 8.05 -2.17
CA PRO A 171 1.44 7.15 -3.15
C PRO A 171 0.43 6.77 -4.24
N GLN A 172 0.96 6.56 -5.46
CA GLN A 172 0.25 5.94 -6.56
C GLN A 172 0.15 4.41 -6.32
N MET A 173 -0.15 3.59 -7.31
CA MET A 173 -0.20 2.13 -7.20
C MET A 173 1.06 1.58 -6.52
N ILE A 174 0.91 1.07 -5.30
CA ILE A 174 2.05 0.58 -4.51
C ILE A 174 2.32 -0.87 -4.85
N VAL A 175 3.58 -1.21 -5.06
CA VAL A 175 4.04 -2.57 -5.35
C VAL A 175 5.17 -2.99 -4.43
N GLY A 176 5.26 -4.28 -4.11
CA GLY A 176 6.35 -4.80 -3.28
C GLY A 176 6.17 -6.28 -2.91
N PRO A 177 7.08 -6.84 -2.09
CA PRO A 177 7.20 -8.30 -1.90
C PRO A 177 6.15 -8.92 -0.99
N ASN A 178 5.34 -8.16 -0.27
CA ASN A 178 4.35 -8.73 0.65
C ASN A 178 3.26 -9.51 -0.10
N HIS A 179 2.87 -10.66 0.44
CA HIS A 179 1.74 -11.44 -0.02
C HIS A 179 0.54 -11.36 0.95
N GLY A 180 -0.64 -11.80 0.52
CA GLY A 180 -1.86 -11.80 1.34
C GLY A 180 -2.36 -10.41 1.76
N VAL A 181 -1.89 -9.36 1.08
CA VAL A 181 -2.29 -7.96 1.30
C VAL A 181 -3.22 -7.49 0.18
N VAL A 182 -3.91 -6.38 0.41
CA VAL A 182 -4.79 -5.78 -0.59
C VAL A 182 -4.01 -4.87 -1.55
N MET A 183 -4.44 -4.80 -2.82
CA MET A 183 -3.92 -3.88 -3.85
C MET A 183 -2.42 -4.03 -4.14
N ASN A 184 -1.90 -5.26 -4.11
CA ASN A 184 -0.51 -5.57 -4.47
C ASN A 184 -0.48 -6.56 -5.64
N LEU A 185 0.07 -6.14 -6.80
CA LEU A 185 0.04 -6.93 -8.03
C LEU A 185 1.11 -8.01 -8.15
N PRO A 186 2.38 -7.81 -7.70
CA PRO A 186 3.44 -8.79 -7.91
C PRO A 186 3.08 -10.23 -7.49
N PRO A 187 2.50 -10.51 -6.31
CA PRO A 187 2.09 -11.87 -5.96
C PRO A 187 1.01 -12.46 -6.88
N VAL A 188 0.10 -11.63 -7.37
CA VAL A 188 -0.96 -12.07 -8.30
C VAL A 188 -0.38 -12.47 -9.65
N VAL A 189 0.55 -11.65 -10.18
CA VAL A 189 1.25 -11.93 -11.44
C VAL A 189 2.12 -13.17 -11.31
N GLY A 190 2.84 -13.33 -10.21
CA GLY A 190 3.66 -14.52 -9.93
C GLY A 190 2.83 -15.81 -9.88
N VAL A 191 1.70 -15.78 -9.16
CA VAL A 191 0.76 -16.93 -9.13
C VAL A 191 0.18 -17.21 -10.51
N TYR A 192 -0.26 -16.18 -11.24
CA TYR A 192 -0.77 -16.33 -12.60
C TYR A 192 0.27 -17.00 -13.50
N ALA A 193 1.51 -16.54 -13.49
CA ALA A 193 2.61 -17.11 -14.27
C ALA A 193 2.89 -18.59 -13.89
N ALA A 194 2.94 -18.91 -12.59
CA ALA A 194 3.16 -20.28 -12.12
C ALA A 194 2.05 -21.24 -12.55
N LEU A 195 0.79 -20.80 -12.53
CA LEU A 195 -0.34 -21.59 -13.02
C LEU A 195 -0.26 -21.80 -14.53
N ARG A 196 0.05 -20.75 -15.31
CA ARG A 196 0.25 -20.84 -16.78
C ARG A 196 1.36 -21.84 -17.11
N GLN A 197 2.49 -21.74 -16.43
CA GLN A 197 3.62 -22.66 -16.61
C GLN A 197 3.24 -24.11 -16.30
N ALA A 198 2.51 -24.35 -15.21
CA ALA A 198 2.07 -25.69 -14.82
C ALA A 198 1.07 -26.32 -15.83
N GLU A 199 0.30 -25.51 -16.53
CA GLU A 199 -0.59 -25.91 -17.63
C GLU A 199 0.15 -26.03 -18.98
N GLY A 200 1.44 -25.72 -19.05
CA GLY A 200 2.22 -25.71 -20.29
C GLY A 200 1.87 -24.56 -21.24
N LEU A 201 1.31 -23.48 -20.70
CA LEU A 201 0.86 -22.31 -21.44
C LEU A 201 1.88 -21.17 -21.33
N PRO A 202 2.01 -20.30 -22.34
CA PRO A 202 2.85 -19.11 -22.25
C PRO A 202 2.25 -18.06 -21.32
N LEU A 203 3.05 -17.10 -20.87
CA LEU A 203 2.61 -15.95 -20.09
C LEU A 203 1.98 -14.90 -21.01
N SER A 204 0.72 -15.05 -21.32
CA SER A 204 -0.07 -14.08 -22.09
C SER A 204 -0.45 -12.88 -21.22
N PHE A 205 -0.45 -11.66 -21.79
CA PHE A 205 -1.02 -10.51 -21.10
C PHE A 205 -2.55 -10.66 -21.01
N PRO A 206 -3.12 -10.67 -19.79
CA PRO A 206 -4.54 -10.98 -19.61
C PRO A 206 -5.47 -9.78 -19.74
N GLY A 207 -4.90 -8.58 -19.92
CA GLY A 207 -5.66 -7.33 -19.86
C GLY A 207 -6.35 -6.92 -21.15
N GLY A 208 -7.02 -5.78 -21.07
CA GLY A 208 -7.70 -5.14 -22.18
C GLY A 208 -6.83 -4.11 -22.91
N VAL A 209 -7.38 -2.90 -23.10
CA VAL A 209 -6.69 -1.78 -23.76
C VAL A 209 -5.44 -1.36 -23.00
N ASP A 210 -4.35 -1.17 -23.75
CA ASP A 210 -3.11 -0.65 -23.20
C ASP A 210 -3.24 0.81 -22.73
N ARG A 211 -2.56 1.14 -21.63
CA ARG A 211 -2.55 2.50 -21.09
C ARG A 211 -1.28 2.77 -20.31
N ALA A 212 -0.89 4.04 -20.26
CA ALA A 212 0.20 4.48 -19.40
C ALA A 212 -0.24 4.49 -17.92
N MET A 213 0.66 4.03 -17.06
CA MET A 213 0.47 3.87 -15.63
C MET A 213 1.66 4.47 -14.86
N GLU A 214 1.44 4.78 -13.60
CA GLU A 214 2.50 5.06 -12.61
C GLU A 214 2.41 4.05 -11.47
N ALA A 215 3.56 3.68 -10.93
CA ALA A 215 3.65 2.88 -9.71
C ALA A 215 4.59 3.52 -8.70
N VAL A 216 4.58 3.01 -7.49
CA VAL A 216 5.56 3.35 -6.46
C VAL A 216 5.97 2.08 -5.70
N ASP A 217 7.27 1.89 -5.56
CA ASP A 217 7.84 0.82 -4.76
C ASP A 217 7.54 1.08 -3.27
N ALA A 218 7.13 0.05 -2.55
CA ALA A 218 6.86 0.14 -1.12
C ALA A 218 8.07 0.62 -0.33
N ARG A 219 9.29 0.29 -0.77
CA ARG A 219 10.56 0.75 -0.17
C ARG A 219 10.68 2.27 -0.28
N LEU A 220 10.37 2.85 -1.45
CA LEU A 220 10.37 4.31 -1.64
C LEU A 220 9.34 4.99 -0.72
N VAL A 221 8.18 4.38 -0.52
CA VAL A 221 7.17 4.92 0.43
C VAL A 221 7.68 4.83 1.87
N GLY A 222 8.37 3.75 2.25
CA GLY A 222 9.02 3.61 3.55
C GLY A 222 10.07 4.69 3.80
N ASP A 223 10.92 4.94 2.82
CA ASP A 223 11.96 5.99 2.87
C ASP A 223 11.34 7.40 2.92
N ALA A 224 10.25 7.63 2.21
CA ALA A 224 9.51 8.89 2.30
C ALA A 224 8.87 9.09 3.68
N CYS A 225 8.41 8.03 4.36
CA CYS A 225 7.95 8.11 5.74
C CYS A 225 9.09 8.50 6.70
N LEU A 226 10.28 7.93 6.53
CA LEU A 226 11.46 8.28 7.31
C LEU A 226 11.90 9.72 7.04
N TRP A 227 11.94 10.13 5.78
CA TRP A 227 12.23 11.51 5.40
C TRP A 227 11.25 12.49 6.03
N ALA A 228 9.94 12.20 5.96
CA ALA A 228 8.89 13.04 6.54
C ALA A 228 9.03 13.19 8.07
N ALA A 229 9.48 12.14 8.76
CA ALA A 229 9.69 12.16 10.20
C ALA A 229 10.94 12.97 10.63
N THR A 230 11.86 13.25 9.71
CA THR A 230 13.17 13.87 10.02
C THR A 230 13.39 15.23 9.35
N ASN A 231 12.45 15.66 8.49
CA ASN A 231 12.64 16.86 7.68
C ASN A 231 11.58 17.94 7.99
N GLU A 232 12.02 19.13 8.37
CA GLU A 232 11.14 20.25 8.69
C GLU A 232 10.26 20.68 7.50
N SER A 233 10.73 20.51 6.26
CA SER A 233 9.93 20.84 5.07
C SER A 233 8.72 19.93 4.87
N ALA A 234 8.65 18.81 5.60
CA ALA A 234 7.52 17.89 5.54
C ALA A 234 6.39 18.27 6.51
N ALA A 235 6.69 19.12 7.50
CA ALA A 235 5.75 19.46 8.56
C ALA A 235 4.52 20.22 8.05
N GLY A 236 3.32 19.65 8.28
CA GLY A 236 2.04 20.22 7.85
C GLY A 236 1.65 19.95 6.40
N GLU A 237 2.54 19.33 5.63
CA GLU A 237 2.45 19.20 4.19
C GLU A 237 1.80 17.89 3.71
N THR A 238 1.40 17.90 2.44
CA THR A 238 0.92 16.74 1.70
C THR A 238 1.80 16.54 0.47
N TYR A 239 2.19 15.29 0.17
CA TYR A 239 3.03 14.96 -0.97
C TYR A 239 2.52 13.73 -1.74
N ASN A 240 2.57 13.84 -3.07
CA ASN A 240 2.39 12.69 -3.96
C ASN A 240 3.69 11.90 -4.09
N LEU A 241 3.57 10.59 -4.33
CA LEU A 241 4.70 9.68 -4.52
C LEU A 241 4.48 8.76 -5.73
N THR A 242 5.50 8.68 -6.58
CA THR A 242 5.66 7.67 -7.64
C THR A 242 7.13 7.26 -7.70
N ASN A 243 7.45 6.20 -8.45
CA ASN A 243 8.83 5.82 -8.75
C ASN A 243 9.58 6.89 -9.56
N GLY A 244 8.86 7.80 -10.24
CA GLY A 244 9.41 8.80 -11.14
C GLY A 244 9.31 8.41 -12.62
N GLU A 245 8.67 7.29 -12.92
CA GLU A 245 8.51 6.75 -14.28
C GLU A 245 7.04 6.47 -14.60
N VAL A 246 6.78 6.45 -15.91
CA VAL A 246 5.51 6.01 -16.50
C VAL A 246 5.81 4.75 -17.32
N PHE A 247 4.95 3.76 -17.23
CA PHE A 247 5.07 2.50 -17.97
C PHE A 247 3.74 2.08 -18.59
N SER A 248 3.76 1.13 -19.52
CA SER A 248 2.61 0.35 -19.93
C SER A 248 2.78 -1.12 -19.55
N TRP A 249 1.67 -1.82 -19.32
CA TRP A 249 1.74 -3.24 -18.98
C TRP A 249 2.33 -4.07 -20.12
N ARG A 250 2.02 -3.74 -21.38
CA ARG A 250 2.54 -4.49 -22.53
C ARG A 250 4.04 -4.30 -22.72
N ASP A 251 4.57 -3.11 -22.44
CA ASP A 251 6.01 -2.87 -22.50
C ASP A 251 6.74 -3.53 -21.32
N MET A 252 6.09 -3.65 -20.17
CA MET A 252 6.65 -4.31 -18.97
C MET A 252 6.54 -5.85 -19.02
N TRP A 253 5.51 -6.38 -19.72
CA TRP A 253 5.20 -7.81 -19.69
C TRP A 253 6.34 -8.72 -20.18
N PRO A 254 7.14 -8.35 -21.20
CA PRO A 254 8.33 -9.11 -21.60
C PRO A 254 9.38 -9.25 -20.49
N ALA A 255 9.62 -8.19 -19.69
CA ALA A 255 10.57 -8.24 -18.58
C ALA A 255 10.05 -9.15 -17.45
N ILE A 256 8.76 -9.09 -17.15
CA ILE A 256 8.08 -9.99 -16.18
C ILE A 256 8.19 -11.43 -16.65
N SER A 257 7.93 -11.71 -17.94
CA SER A 257 8.05 -13.04 -18.56
C SER A 257 9.46 -13.59 -18.42
N GLN A 258 10.46 -12.76 -18.71
CA GLN A 258 11.87 -13.13 -18.59
C GLN A 258 12.25 -13.42 -17.12
N THR A 259 11.83 -12.59 -16.18
CA THR A 259 12.14 -12.75 -14.75
C THR A 259 11.54 -14.01 -14.17
N LEU A 260 10.32 -14.36 -14.57
CA LEU A 260 9.60 -15.54 -14.08
C LEU A 260 9.95 -16.82 -14.86
N ASP A 261 10.82 -16.73 -15.89
CA ASP A 261 11.21 -17.85 -16.76
C ASP A 261 10.01 -18.59 -17.37
N VAL A 262 8.99 -17.82 -17.82
CA VAL A 262 7.81 -18.36 -18.52
C VAL A 262 7.75 -17.73 -19.91
N PRO A 263 7.68 -18.52 -21.01
CA PRO A 263 7.67 -17.97 -22.36
C PRO A 263 6.56 -16.94 -22.57
N LEU A 264 6.89 -15.80 -23.18
CA LEU A 264 5.93 -14.75 -23.54
C LEU A 264 4.91 -15.27 -24.57
N GLY A 265 3.63 -15.04 -24.32
CA GLY A 265 2.51 -15.36 -25.22
C GLY A 265 1.90 -14.15 -25.91
N GLU A 266 1.05 -14.40 -26.89
CA GLU A 266 0.16 -13.40 -27.44
C GLU A 266 -0.85 -12.93 -26.38
N ASP A 267 -1.40 -11.71 -26.54
CA ASP A 267 -2.44 -11.21 -25.62
C ASP A 267 -3.64 -12.16 -25.54
N GLU A 268 -4.07 -12.46 -24.33
CA GLU A 268 -5.22 -13.32 -24.06
C GLU A 268 -6.12 -12.69 -22.99
N PRO A 269 -7.04 -11.79 -23.36
CA PRO A 269 -7.89 -11.11 -22.39
C PRO A 269 -8.74 -12.09 -21.59
N LEU A 270 -8.49 -12.18 -20.29
CA LEU A 270 -9.20 -13.02 -19.32
C LEU A 270 -9.21 -12.36 -17.93
N SER A 271 -10.18 -12.74 -17.10
CA SER A 271 -10.16 -12.34 -15.69
C SER A 271 -9.08 -13.11 -14.93
N VAL A 272 -8.06 -12.41 -14.46
CA VAL A 272 -7.04 -12.99 -13.58
C VAL A 272 -7.67 -13.42 -12.26
N ALA A 273 -8.64 -12.67 -11.76
CA ALA A 273 -9.38 -13.02 -10.56
C ALA A 273 -10.06 -14.41 -10.67
N GLU A 274 -10.79 -14.64 -11.76
CA GLU A 274 -11.45 -15.92 -11.99
C GLU A 274 -10.44 -17.02 -12.32
N TYR A 275 -9.46 -16.74 -13.19
CA TYR A 275 -8.46 -17.70 -13.63
C TYR A 275 -7.67 -18.27 -12.44
N VAL A 276 -7.19 -17.42 -11.55
CA VAL A 276 -6.41 -17.80 -10.38
C VAL A 276 -7.27 -18.61 -9.40
N MET A 277 -8.41 -18.07 -8.98
CA MET A 277 -9.21 -18.68 -7.91
C MET A 277 -9.84 -20.02 -8.27
N GLN A 278 -10.02 -20.32 -9.56
CA GLN A 278 -10.51 -21.62 -10.02
C GLN A 278 -9.44 -22.73 -10.02
N ARG A 279 -8.19 -22.45 -9.69
CA ARG A 279 -7.04 -23.37 -9.84
C ARG A 279 -6.36 -23.75 -8.52
N GLU A 280 -7.10 -23.74 -7.43
CA GLU A 280 -6.57 -24.11 -6.10
C GLU A 280 -5.94 -25.52 -6.07
N ASP A 281 -6.53 -26.50 -6.77
CA ASP A 281 -5.99 -27.86 -6.85
C ASP A 281 -4.65 -27.90 -7.60
N LEU A 282 -4.54 -27.15 -8.70
CA LEU A 282 -3.29 -27.03 -9.44
C LEU A 282 -2.22 -26.33 -8.60
N TRP A 283 -2.59 -25.27 -7.88
CA TRP A 283 -1.71 -24.55 -6.97
C TRP A 283 -1.15 -25.46 -5.88
N ARG A 284 -2.00 -26.27 -5.23
CA ARG A 284 -1.56 -27.28 -4.25
C ARG A 284 -0.55 -28.26 -4.84
N GLY A 285 -0.72 -28.64 -6.10
CA GLY A 285 0.23 -29.47 -6.83
C GLY A 285 1.58 -28.77 -7.05
N ILE A 286 1.59 -27.46 -7.33
CA ILE A 286 2.80 -26.64 -7.45
C ILE A 286 3.52 -26.55 -6.10
N VAL A 287 2.79 -26.20 -5.04
CA VAL A 287 3.32 -26.11 -3.66
C VAL A 287 4.03 -27.41 -3.27
N ALA A 288 3.36 -28.56 -3.48
CA ALA A 288 3.93 -29.88 -3.14
C ALA A 288 5.17 -30.23 -4.00
N ARG A 289 5.17 -29.88 -5.30
CA ARG A 289 6.27 -30.18 -6.22
C ARG A 289 7.54 -29.39 -5.91
N HIS A 290 7.37 -28.14 -5.48
CA HIS A 290 8.46 -27.19 -5.27
C HIS A 290 8.78 -26.95 -3.80
N ASP A 291 8.19 -27.73 -2.88
CA ASP A 291 8.38 -27.62 -1.42
C ASP A 291 8.19 -26.17 -0.90
N LEU A 292 7.15 -25.51 -1.40
CA LEU A 292 6.82 -24.16 -0.99
C LEU A 292 6.08 -24.16 0.36
N ALA A 293 6.04 -22.99 1.02
CA ALA A 293 5.18 -22.80 2.17
C ALA A 293 3.71 -23.14 1.81
N PRO A 294 2.99 -23.90 2.65
CA PRO A 294 1.67 -24.48 2.32
C PRO A 294 0.55 -23.44 2.38
N ASN A 295 0.71 -22.33 1.67
CA ASN A 295 -0.27 -21.27 1.56
C ASN A 295 -1.31 -21.56 0.48
N THR A 296 -2.58 -21.25 0.74
CA THR A 296 -3.64 -21.26 -0.27
C THR A 296 -3.50 -20.08 -1.22
N LEU A 297 -4.17 -20.13 -2.37
CA LEU A 297 -4.23 -18.98 -3.29
C LEU A 297 -4.74 -17.72 -2.58
N GLU A 298 -5.81 -17.85 -1.79
CA GLU A 298 -6.37 -16.74 -1.02
C GLU A 298 -5.34 -16.12 -0.04
N GLN A 299 -4.53 -16.96 0.62
CA GLN A 299 -3.49 -16.49 1.54
C GLN A 299 -2.37 -15.72 0.82
N ILE A 300 -2.10 -16.03 -0.46
CA ILE A 300 -1.04 -15.37 -1.23
C ILE A 300 -1.56 -14.13 -1.93
N VAL A 301 -2.67 -14.23 -2.66
CA VAL A 301 -3.16 -13.09 -3.47
C VAL A 301 -4.05 -12.14 -2.67
N GLY A 302 -4.62 -12.56 -1.54
CA GLY A 302 -5.58 -11.79 -0.77
C GLY A 302 -6.73 -11.29 -1.67
N GLU A 303 -7.12 -10.03 -1.52
CA GLU A 303 -8.10 -9.35 -2.41
C GLU A 303 -7.44 -8.72 -3.66
N SER A 304 -6.12 -8.89 -3.85
CA SER A 304 -5.37 -8.24 -4.93
C SER A 304 -5.71 -8.77 -6.32
N HIS A 305 -6.27 -9.97 -6.43
CA HIS A 305 -6.73 -10.53 -7.70
C HIS A 305 -7.85 -9.69 -8.34
N HIS A 306 -8.77 -9.13 -7.55
CA HIS A 306 -9.79 -8.18 -8.04
C HIS A 306 -9.16 -6.88 -8.51
N TYR A 307 -8.09 -6.45 -7.86
CA TYR A 307 -7.36 -5.24 -8.24
C TYR A 307 -6.59 -5.42 -9.56
N ALA A 308 -6.11 -6.63 -9.85
CA ALA A 308 -5.40 -6.94 -11.09
C ALA A 308 -6.29 -6.71 -12.32
N ASP A 309 -7.52 -7.21 -12.35
CA ASP A 309 -8.44 -7.02 -13.48
C ASP A 309 -8.72 -5.52 -13.74
N LEU A 310 -8.84 -4.73 -12.67
CA LEU A 310 -8.97 -3.27 -12.77
C LEU A 310 -7.72 -2.60 -13.35
N CYS A 311 -6.53 -2.97 -12.87
CA CYS A 311 -5.26 -2.40 -13.29
C CYS A 311 -4.92 -2.77 -14.74
N PHE A 312 -5.27 -3.97 -15.17
CA PHE A 312 -5.07 -4.45 -16.54
C PHE A 312 -6.16 -3.98 -17.51
N ALA A 313 -7.12 -3.17 -17.06
CA ALA A 313 -8.23 -2.66 -17.86
C ALA A 313 -9.04 -3.77 -18.56
N LEU A 314 -9.26 -4.90 -17.90
CA LEU A 314 -10.03 -6.02 -18.43
C LEU A 314 -11.42 -5.55 -18.91
N GLY A 315 -11.80 -5.93 -20.13
CA GLY A 315 -13.10 -5.62 -20.72
C GLY A 315 -13.30 -4.16 -21.17
N ALA A 316 -12.33 -3.28 -20.92
CA ALA A 316 -12.38 -1.90 -21.40
C ALA A 316 -12.20 -1.85 -22.92
N LYS A 317 -13.12 -1.15 -23.61
CA LYS A 317 -13.05 -0.91 -25.06
C LYS A 317 -12.16 0.27 -25.40
N ASP A 318 -12.19 1.28 -24.54
CA ASP A 318 -11.39 2.50 -24.65
C ASP A 318 -10.46 2.62 -23.43
N ALA A 319 -9.33 3.27 -23.61
CA ALA A 319 -8.41 3.49 -22.51
C ALA A 319 -9.07 4.27 -21.36
N PRO A 320 -9.10 3.75 -20.13
CA PRO A 320 -9.60 4.49 -18.99
C PRO A 320 -8.88 5.84 -18.84
N PRO A 321 -9.54 6.86 -18.27
CA PRO A 321 -8.89 8.14 -18.02
C PRO A 321 -7.55 7.97 -17.29
N PRO A 322 -6.50 8.73 -17.68
CA PRO A 322 -5.20 8.63 -17.05
C PRO A 322 -5.26 9.10 -15.59
N ILE A 323 -4.48 8.43 -14.74
CA ILE A 323 -4.38 8.72 -13.30
C ILE A 323 -2.90 9.01 -13.02
N PHE A 324 -2.45 10.26 -13.28
CA PHE A 324 -1.09 10.69 -13.04
C PHE A 324 -1.02 11.77 -11.96
N VAL A 325 0.02 11.71 -11.13
CA VAL A 325 0.24 12.69 -10.07
C VAL A 325 1.56 13.46 -10.30
N SER A 326 1.65 14.66 -9.78
CA SER A 326 2.88 15.44 -9.82
C SER A 326 3.70 15.19 -8.56
N THR A 327 4.94 14.79 -8.72
CA THR A 327 5.94 14.64 -7.64
C THR A 327 6.87 15.83 -7.51
N VAL A 328 6.65 16.90 -8.30
CA VAL A 328 7.50 18.11 -8.29
C VAL A 328 7.63 18.70 -6.90
N LYS A 329 6.55 18.74 -6.12
CA LYS A 329 6.54 19.32 -4.77
C LYS A 329 7.47 18.60 -3.81
N ILE A 330 7.43 17.27 -3.77
CA ILE A 330 8.27 16.48 -2.85
C ILE A 330 9.75 16.56 -3.24
N HIS A 331 10.07 16.58 -4.54
CA HIS A 331 11.44 16.77 -5.02
C HIS A 331 11.98 18.15 -4.66
N GLN A 332 11.17 19.21 -4.82
CA GLN A 332 11.54 20.56 -4.40
C GLN A 332 11.72 20.70 -2.88
N ALA A 333 11.03 19.86 -2.10
CA ALA A 333 11.19 19.78 -0.65
C ALA A 333 12.43 18.96 -0.21
N GLY A 334 13.16 18.35 -1.17
CA GLY A 334 14.43 17.67 -0.93
C GLY A 334 14.37 16.15 -0.89
N PHE A 335 13.22 15.50 -1.10
CA PHE A 335 13.15 14.06 -1.28
C PHE A 335 13.32 13.72 -2.77
N ASN A 336 14.52 13.25 -3.15
CA ASN A 336 14.93 13.06 -4.54
C ASN A 336 15.18 11.59 -4.91
N GLN A 337 14.74 10.65 -4.07
CA GLN A 337 14.84 9.23 -4.38
C GLN A 337 13.84 8.85 -5.47
N THR A 338 14.26 7.94 -6.36
CA THR A 338 13.46 7.33 -7.42
C THR A 338 13.77 5.84 -7.51
N TYR A 339 12.85 5.07 -8.05
CA TYR A 339 13.03 3.64 -8.28
C TYR A 339 12.70 3.31 -9.75
N ASN A 340 13.36 2.29 -10.28
CA ASN A 340 13.00 1.74 -11.56
C ASN A 340 11.72 0.91 -11.42
N SER A 341 10.71 1.21 -12.24
CA SER A 341 9.41 0.54 -12.15
C SER A 341 9.48 -0.92 -12.58
N GLU A 342 10.27 -1.25 -13.60
CA GLU A 342 10.48 -2.62 -14.05
C GLU A 342 11.13 -3.45 -12.93
N GLU A 343 12.20 -2.93 -12.29
CA GLU A 343 12.81 -3.60 -11.14
C GLU A 343 11.84 -3.80 -9.99
N SER A 344 10.95 -2.84 -9.73
CA SER A 344 9.94 -2.94 -8.65
C SER A 344 8.93 -4.08 -8.85
N PHE A 345 8.69 -4.49 -10.10
CA PHE A 345 7.82 -5.64 -10.43
C PHE A 345 8.60 -6.95 -10.56
N CYS A 346 9.88 -6.89 -10.85
CA CYS A 346 10.74 -8.04 -11.14
C CYS A 346 11.64 -8.48 -9.97
N CYS A 347 11.62 -7.76 -8.84
CA CYS A 347 12.44 -8.08 -7.65
C CYS A 347 11.75 -9.01 -6.67
#